data_de25105109d66e7a2b3cfbf08dc93013
#
_entry.id   de25105109d66e7a2b3cfbf08dc93013
#
_cell.length_a   1.000
_cell.length_b   1.000
_cell.length_c   1.000
_cell.angle_alpha   90.00
_cell.angle_beta   90.00
_cell.angle_gamma   90.00
#
_symmetry.space_group_name_H-M   'P 1'
#
loop_
_entity.id
_entity.type
_entity.pdbx_description
1 polymer ?
#
loop_
_entity_poly.entity_id
_entity_poly.type
_entity_poly.pdbx_seq_one_letter_code
_entity_poly.pdbx_strand_id
1 'polypeptide(L)'
;MNEIHKLYKKNYAKLTKTEKRIAEFISKNPKKLITLSALELGKELGVSDASVLRFSKNIGFNKFSDFKNYVALELSEGNLNERIVKNWNNFTSENDLANKIINADLRNIQDFLLNIDFELIEKLIGLIEKSKKIYILGIGASRAIAQFMFWHIKRLGYSSECIIEGGFGLYETISKIKKEELLILFAFPKFLNDEINTLKVIKEKRAKSVVITSSLFSEISFLGDIVFRVPIQNNAFLNSYMVPMEFCNIVLTSLFEKNKDKIYEEWKKNNNIKKFLFVQEN
;
A
#
# COMPACT_ATOMS: atom_id res chain seq x y z
N MET A 1 4.02 6.28 17.19
CA MET A 1 3.97 5.65 15.86
C MET A 1 4.12 6.65 14.71
N ASN A 2 3.56 7.87 14.82
CA ASN A 2 3.64 8.91 13.77
C ASN A 2 5.05 9.31 13.32
N GLU A 3 6.00 9.40 14.24
CA GLU A 3 7.38 9.81 13.90
C GLU A 3 8.13 8.74 13.13
N ILE A 4 7.90 7.48 13.41
CA ILE A 4 8.58 6.35 12.76
C ILE A 4 8.27 6.31 11.26
N HIS A 5 7.01 6.54 10.87
CA HIS A 5 6.59 6.57 9.48
C HIS A 5 7.18 7.75 8.70
N LYS A 6 7.18 8.93 9.32
CA LYS A 6 7.78 10.13 8.73
C LYS A 6 9.30 9.99 8.60
N LEU A 7 9.95 9.46 9.62
CA LEU A 7 11.41 9.25 9.66
C LEU A 7 11.85 8.16 8.68
N TYR A 8 11.11 7.05 8.57
CA TYR A 8 11.41 6.00 7.61
C TYR A 8 11.37 6.52 6.17
N LYS A 9 10.29 7.20 5.76
CA LYS A 9 10.17 7.80 4.42
C LYS A 9 11.24 8.87 4.15
N LYS A 10 11.46 9.77 5.11
CA LYS A 10 12.45 10.85 5.00
C LYS A 10 13.87 10.31 4.90
N ASN A 11 14.14 9.20 5.54
CA ASN A 11 15.47 8.65 5.68
C ASN A 11 15.79 7.54 4.69
N TYR A 12 14.79 6.82 4.12
CA TYR A 12 15.05 5.72 3.17
C TYR A 12 15.85 6.18 1.94
N ALA A 13 15.51 7.34 1.37
CA ALA A 13 16.27 7.92 0.26
C ALA A 13 17.72 8.29 0.66
N LYS A 14 17.97 8.52 1.95
CA LYS A 14 19.25 8.91 2.53
C LYS A 14 20.04 7.73 3.10
N LEU A 15 19.47 6.51 3.10
CA LEU A 15 20.16 5.32 3.60
C LEU A 15 21.43 5.05 2.79
N THR A 16 22.50 4.76 3.50
CA THR A 16 23.78 4.31 2.94
C THR A 16 23.61 2.97 2.23
N LYS A 17 24.58 2.56 1.41
CA LYS A 17 24.59 1.23 0.76
C LYS A 17 24.45 0.09 1.78
N THR A 18 25.14 0.22 2.92
CA THR A 18 25.07 -0.77 4.02
C THR A 18 23.68 -0.83 4.62
N GLU A 19 23.05 0.32 4.90
CA GLU A 19 21.72 0.37 5.48
C GLU A 19 20.65 -0.15 4.50
N LYS A 20 20.80 0.10 3.21
CA LYS A 20 19.93 -0.51 2.17
C LYS A 20 20.05 -2.03 2.14
N ARG A 21 21.27 -2.59 2.30
CA ARG A 21 21.47 -4.05 2.41
C ARG A 21 20.79 -4.62 3.65
N ILE A 22 20.88 -3.92 4.80
CA ILE A 22 20.18 -4.31 6.03
C ILE A 22 18.66 -4.29 5.79
N ALA A 23 18.12 -3.21 5.23
CA ALA A 23 16.71 -3.07 4.92
C ALA A 23 16.22 -4.18 3.98
N GLU A 24 16.95 -4.46 2.89
CA GLU A 24 16.62 -5.51 1.93
C GLU A 24 16.64 -6.91 2.55
N PHE A 25 17.61 -7.20 3.41
CA PHE A 25 17.65 -8.47 4.12
C PHE A 25 16.44 -8.64 5.04
N ILE A 26 16.11 -7.60 5.81
CA ILE A 26 14.99 -7.62 6.75
C ILE A 26 13.67 -7.81 6.00
N SER A 27 13.49 -7.13 4.87
CA SER A 27 12.28 -7.25 4.06
C SER A 27 12.05 -8.67 3.53
N LYS A 28 13.13 -9.36 3.16
CA LYS A 28 13.08 -10.75 2.69
C LYS A 28 13.00 -11.77 3.83
N ASN A 29 13.52 -11.43 5.01
CA ASN A 29 13.65 -12.32 6.15
C ASN A 29 13.14 -11.70 7.46
N PRO A 30 11.93 -11.18 7.52
CA PRO A 30 11.47 -10.44 8.70
C PRO A 30 11.35 -11.32 9.96
N LYS A 31 11.12 -12.62 9.82
CA LYS A 31 11.16 -13.57 10.95
C LYS A 31 12.56 -13.69 11.57
N LYS A 32 13.62 -13.64 10.76
CA LYS A 32 15.00 -13.67 11.27
C LYS A 32 15.33 -12.40 12.07
N LEU A 33 14.82 -11.23 11.67
CA LEU A 33 15.00 -10.01 12.45
C LEU A 33 14.51 -10.17 13.89
N ILE A 34 13.35 -10.82 14.08
CA ILE A 34 12.73 -10.98 15.40
C ILE A 34 13.60 -11.87 16.31
N THR A 35 14.25 -12.89 15.76
CA THR A 35 15.04 -13.86 16.51
C THR A 35 16.47 -13.41 16.77
N LEU A 36 17.10 -12.70 15.82
CA LEU A 36 18.50 -12.33 15.89
C LEU A 36 18.75 -11.08 16.75
N SER A 37 19.87 -11.04 17.46
CA SER A 37 20.42 -9.82 18.06
C SER A 37 21.06 -8.93 16.98
N ALA A 38 21.38 -7.69 17.30
CA ALA A 38 22.07 -6.78 16.37
C ALA A 38 23.45 -7.33 15.97
N LEU A 39 24.15 -8.00 16.89
CA LEU A 39 25.43 -8.63 16.63
C LEU A 39 25.30 -9.81 15.66
N GLU A 40 24.33 -10.69 15.88
CA GLU A 40 24.07 -11.85 15.02
C GLU A 40 23.62 -11.42 13.62
N LEU A 41 22.74 -10.43 13.53
CA LEU A 41 22.30 -9.85 12.27
C LEU A 41 23.49 -9.18 11.53
N GLY A 42 24.35 -8.50 12.26
CA GLY A 42 25.58 -7.93 11.74
C GLY A 42 26.50 -8.99 11.14
N LYS A 43 26.72 -10.09 11.85
CA LYS A 43 27.53 -11.24 11.37
C LYS A 43 26.94 -11.87 10.11
N GLU A 44 25.62 -12.09 10.07
CA GLU A 44 24.94 -12.68 8.91
C GLU A 44 25.04 -11.79 7.66
N LEU A 45 25.05 -10.47 7.85
CA LEU A 45 25.15 -9.49 6.76
C LEU A 45 26.58 -9.06 6.44
N GLY A 46 27.58 -9.48 7.22
CA GLY A 46 28.96 -8.99 7.07
C GLY A 46 29.09 -7.50 7.35
N VAL A 47 28.37 -6.98 8.33
CA VAL A 47 28.41 -5.59 8.80
C VAL A 47 28.60 -5.53 10.31
N SER A 48 29.02 -4.38 10.85
CA SER A 48 29.13 -4.24 12.31
C SER A 48 27.73 -4.15 12.96
N ASP A 49 27.63 -4.58 14.21
CA ASP A 49 26.46 -4.40 15.07
C ASP A 49 26.09 -2.91 15.20
N ALA A 50 27.09 -2.03 15.31
CA ALA A 50 26.90 -0.58 15.29
C ALA A 50 26.20 -0.09 14.02
N SER A 51 26.41 -0.70 12.87
CA SER A 51 25.71 -0.39 11.63
C SER A 51 24.23 -0.79 11.68
N VAL A 52 23.93 -1.93 12.30
CA VAL A 52 22.56 -2.41 12.52
C VAL A 52 21.82 -1.48 13.49
N LEU A 53 22.46 -1.12 14.60
CA LEU A 53 21.89 -0.21 15.60
C LEU A 53 21.66 1.21 15.00
N ARG A 54 22.61 1.71 14.21
CA ARG A 54 22.49 3.00 13.53
C ARG A 54 21.35 2.97 12.49
N PHE A 55 21.22 1.89 11.74
CA PHE A 55 20.10 1.68 10.82
C PHE A 55 18.77 1.82 11.54
N SER A 56 18.56 1.11 12.68
CA SER A 56 17.30 1.21 13.43
C SER A 56 17.01 2.64 13.91
N LYS A 57 18.03 3.38 14.34
CA LYS A 57 17.89 4.80 14.72
C LYS A 57 17.53 5.69 13.52
N ASN A 58 18.19 5.48 12.39
CA ASN A 58 17.95 6.26 11.18
C ASN A 58 16.56 6.05 10.59
N ILE A 59 15.94 4.90 10.81
CA ILE A 59 14.55 4.63 10.43
C ILE A 59 13.54 5.00 11.52
N GLY A 60 13.98 5.58 12.65
CA GLY A 60 13.10 6.20 13.65
C GLY A 60 12.89 5.44 14.94
N PHE A 61 13.65 4.37 15.20
CA PHE A 61 13.53 3.62 16.46
C PHE A 61 14.66 4.00 17.43
N ASN A 62 14.32 4.30 18.69
CA ASN A 62 15.33 4.61 19.71
C ASN A 62 16.19 3.40 20.07
N LYS A 63 15.58 2.21 20.10
CA LYS A 63 16.26 0.94 20.39
C LYS A 63 15.99 -0.08 19.29
N PHE A 64 16.95 -0.96 19.05
CA PHE A 64 16.78 -2.08 18.12
C PHE A 64 15.66 -3.04 18.55
N SER A 65 15.45 -3.22 19.87
CA SER A 65 14.31 -3.97 20.43
C SER A 65 12.97 -3.41 20.00
N ASP A 66 12.83 -2.10 19.94
CA ASP A 66 11.57 -1.44 19.56
C ASP A 66 11.27 -1.70 18.09
N PHE A 67 12.30 -1.65 17.26
CA PHE A 67 12.20 -2.03 15.84
C PHE A 67 11.80 -3.50 15.66
N LYS A 68 12.42 -4.41 16.40
CA LYS A 68 12.06 -5.84 16.39
C LYS A 68 10.60 -6.06 16.79
N ASN A 69 10.15 -5.42 17.86
CA ASN A 69 8.77 -5.51 18.34
C ASN A 69 7.78 -4.96 17.30
N TYR A 70 8.11 -3.86 16.65
CA TYR A 70 7.30 -3.29 15.59
C TYR A 70 7.12 -4.29 14.42
N VAL A 71 8.21 -4.86 13.92
CA VAL A 71 8.15 -5.86 12.83
C VAL A 71 7.44 -7.14 13.29
N ALA A 72 7.61 -7.56 14.54
CA ALA A 72 6.89 -8.71 15.09
C ALA A 72 5.37 -8.49 15.10
N LEU A 73 4.93 -7.30 15.47
CA LEU A 73 3.51 -6.93 15.41
C LEU A 73 2.99 -6.96 13.96
N GLU A 74 3.70 -6.36 13.00
CA GLU A 74 3.30 -6.42 11.59
C GLU A 74 3.19 -7.86 11.08
N LEU A 75 4.09 -8.75 11.46
CA LEU A 75 4.04 -10.16 11.07
C LEU A 75 2.88 -10.93 11.71
N SER A 76 2.59 -10.67 12.99
CA SER A 76 1.47 -11.31 13.68
C SER A 76 0.13 -10.92 13.08
N GLU A 77 0.02 -9.70 12.60
CA GLU A 77 -1.17 -9.18 11.93
C GLU A 77 -1.41 -9.81 10.55
N GLY A 78 -0.34 -10.22 9.86
CA GLY A 78 -0.40 -10.87 8.55
C GLY A 78 -0.81 -12.35 8.57
N ASN A 79 -0.84 -13.01 9.73
CA ASN A 79 -1.15 -14.44 9.81
C ASN A 79 -2.64 -14.70 10.02
N LEU A 80 -3.39 -14.80 8.91
CA LEU A 80 -4.84 -15.05 8.90
C LEU A 80 -5.23 -16.29 9.71
N ASN A 81 -4.48 -17.39 9.58
CA ASN A 81 -4.79 -18.65 10.25
C ASN A 81 -4.65 -18.52 11.79
N GLU A 82 -3.60 -17.85 12.26
CA GLU A 82 -3.41 -17.62 13.69
C GLU A 82 -4.50 -16.68 14.27
N ARG A 83 -4.93 -15.68 13.49
CA ARG A 83 -6.05 -14.81 13.88
C ARG A 83 -7.36 -15.57 13.97
N ILE A 84 -7.66 -16.42 13.00
CA ILE A 84 -8.87 -17.24 13.00
C ILE A 84 -8.89 -18.13 14.25
N VAL A 85 -7.80 -18.86 14.51
CA VAL A 85 -7.73 -19.78 15.67
C VAL A 85 -7.81 -19.01 17.00
N LYS A 86 -7.10 -17.88 17.14
CA LYS A 86 -7.14 -17.06 18.35
C LYS A 86 -8.53 -16.47 18.63
N ASN A 87 -9.25 -16.11 17.59
CA ASN A 87 -10.52 -15.40 17.74
C ASN A 87 -11.74 -16.32 17.70
N TRP A 88 -11.58 -17.59 17.26
CA TRP A 88 -12.69 -18.53 17.11
C TRP A 88 -13.52 -18.74 18.39
N ASN A 89 -12.86 -18.77 19.54
CA ASN A 89 -13.49 -18.98 20.84
C ASN A 89 -13.86 -17.68 21.59
N ASN A 90 -13.61 -16.51 21.00
CA ASN A 90 -13.77 -15.22 21.68
C ASN A 90 -15.09 -14.51 21.35
N PHE A 91 -15.95 -15.10 20.51
CA PHE A 91 -17.24 -14.50 20.17
C PHE A 91 -18.33 -15.11 21.02
N THR A 92 -18.95 -14.30 21.89
CA THR A 92 -20.00 -14.73 22.82
C THR A 92 -21.42 -14.54 22.27
N SER A 93 -21.55 -13.64 21.26
CA SER A 93 -22.81 -13.36 20.58
C SER A 93 -22.56 -12.67 19.22
N GLU A 94 -23.59 -12.63 18.36
CA GLU A 94 -23.53 -11.89 17.07
C GLU A 94 -23.31 -10.39 17.26
N ASN A 95 -23.91 -9.79 18.28
CA ASN A 95 -23.71 -8.37 18.62
C ASN A 95 -22.27 -8.10 19.07
N ASP A 96 -21.63 -9.00 19.80
CA ASP A 96 -20.23 -8.89 20.20
C ASP A 96 -19.31 -8.94 18.97
N LEU A 97 -19.61 -9.81 18.01
CA LEU A 97 -18.88 -9.91 16.75
C LEU A 97 -18.97 -8.59 15.94
N ALA A 98 -20.17 -8.06 15.74
CA ALA A 98 -20.37 -6.81 15.00
C ALA A 98 -19.62 -5.65 15.66
N ASN A 99 -19.74 -5.51 16.99
CA ASN A 99 -19.04 -4.48 17.72
C ASN A 99 -17.51 -4.60 17.62
N LYS A 100 -16.96 -5.81 17.68
CA LYS A 100 -15.51 -6.05 17.53
C LYS A 100 -15.01 -5.68 16.15
N ILE A 101 -15.77 -5.98 15.09
CA ILE A 101 -15.44 -5.62 13.70
C ILE A 101 -15.45 -4.10 13.55
N ILE A 102 -16.54 -3.44 13.93
CA ILE A 102 -16.68 -1.97 13.82
C ILE A 102 -15.59 -1.25 14.62
N ASN A 103 -15.32 -1.68 15.84
CA ASN A 103 -14.27 -1.08 16.65
C ASN A 103 -12.86 -1.30 16.07
N ALA A 104 -12.61 -2.40 15.36
CA ALA A 104 -11.35 -2.58 14.65
C ALA A 104 -11.24 -1.59 13.48
N ASP A 105 -12.32 -1.38 12.73
CA ASP A 105 -12.35 -0.41 11.64
C ASP A 105 -12.18 1.03 12.13
N LEU A 106 -12.82 1.40 13.21
CA LEU A 106 -12.63 2.71 13.85
C LEU A 106 -11.16 2.94 14.26
N ARG A 107 -10.50 1.94 14.82
CA ARG A 107 -9.05 2.03 15.13
C ARG A 107 -8.20 2.19 13.87
N ASN A 108 -8.52 1.45 12.80
CA ASN A 108 -7.82 1.60 11.52
C ASN A 108 -7.98 3.01 10.94
N ILE A 109 -9.20 3.57 11.00
CA ILE A 109 -9.47 4.94 10.53
C ILE A 109 -8.68 5.96 11.37
N GLN A 110 -8.67 5.81 12.69
CA GLN A 110 -7.91 6.68 13.59
C GLN A 110 -6.40 6.58 13.34
N ASP A 111 -5.86 5.36 13.20
CA ASP A 111 -4.45 5.16 12.88
C ASP A 111 -4.10 5.79 11.51
N PHE A 112 -4.94 5.64 10.52
CA PHE A 112 -4.75 6.22 9.21
C PHE A 112 -4.78 7.75 9.25
N LEU A 113 -5.78 8.35 9.92
CA LEU A 113 -5.91 9.80 10.07
C LEU A 113 -4.67 10.43 10.74
N LEU A 114 -4.14 9.76 11.76
CA LEU A 114 -2.95 10.22 12.47
C LEU A 114 -1.66 10.09 11.62
N ASN A 115 -1.65 9.23 10.60
CA ASN A 115 -0.45 8.85 9.86
C ASN A 115 -0.48 9.21 8.38
N ILE A 116 -1.59 9.71 7.86
CA ILE A 116 -1.70 10.14 6.47
C ILE A 116 -0.73 11.28 6.18
N ASP A 117 -0.04 11.17 5.05
CA ASP A 117 0.91 12.17 4.56
C ASP A 117 0.29 12.90 3.36
N PHE A 118 -0.24 14.09 3.61
CA PHE A 118 -0.90 14.90 2.58
C PHE A 118 0.06 15.38 1.50
N GLU A 119 1.33 15.64 1.81
CA GLU A 119 2.33 15.99 0.79
C GLU A 119 2.57 14.82 -0.17
N LEU A 120 2.47 13.60 0.35
CA LEU A 120 2.60 12.40 -0.46
C LEU A 120 1.35 12.14 -1.32
N ILE A 121 0.15 12.48 -0.83
CA ILE A 121 -1.09 12.50 -1.62
C ILE A 121 -0.96 13.49 -2.78
N GLU A 122 -0.49 14.71 -2.53
CA GLU A 122 -0.25 15.71 -3.59
C GLU A 122 0.75 15.21 -4.64
N LYS A 123 1.80 14.50 -4.23
CA LYS A 123 2.74 13.87 -5.16
C LYS A 123 2.08 12.78 -6.02
N LEU A 124 1.22 11.96 -5.42
CA LEU A 124 0.44 10.95 -6.15
C LEU A 124 -0.49 11.62 -7.18
N ILE A 125 -1.22 12.66 -6.78
CA ILE A 125 -2.09 13.43 -7.69
C ILE A 125 -1.26 13.98 -8.85
N GLY A 126 -0.11 14.59 -8.58
CA GLY A 126 0.78 15.09 -9.63
C GLY A 126 1.33 14.00 -10.56
N LEU A 127 1.51 12.76 -10.09
CA LEU A 127 1.88 11.63 -10.93
C LEU A 127 0.70 11.19 -11.81
N ILE A 128 -0.51 11.12 -11.26
CA ILE A 128 -1.73 10.79 -12.01
C ILE A 128 -1.93 11.79 -13.15
N GLU A 129 -1.83 13.10 -12.88
CA GLU A 129 -2.02 14.18 -13.87
C GLU A 129 -1.01 14.12 -15.02
N LYS A 130 0.23 13.75 -14.72
CA LYS A 130 1.34 13.75 -15.71
C LYS A 130 1.45 12.44 -16.50
N SER A 131 0.82 11.38 -16.04
CA SER A 131 0.96 10.06 -16.65
C SER A 131 0.13 9.92 -17.91
N LYS A 132 0.72 9.36 -18.96
CA LYS A 132 0.00 9.07 -20.22
C LYS A 132 -1.04 7.98 -20.05
N LYS A 133 -0.77 7.02 -19.16
CA LYS A 133 -1.69 5.93 -18.80
C LYS A 133 -1.39 5.46 -17.39
N ILE A 134 -2.42 5.05 -16.66
CA ILE A 134 -2.36 4.59 -15.29
C ILE A 134 -2.80 3.14 -15.25
N TYR A 135 -1.92 2.27 -14.79
CA TYR A 135 -2.24 0.86 -14.53
C TYR A 135 -2.55 0.71 -13.04
N ILE A 136 -3.68 0.10 -12.74
CA ILE A 136 -4.13 -0.10 -11.36
C ILE A 136 -4.21 -1.61 -11.13
N LEU A 137 -3.32 -2.11 -10.29
CA LEU A 137 -3.13 -3.54 -10.03
C LEU A 137 -3.60 -3.89 -8.63
N GLY A 138 -4.43 -4.92 -8.54
CA GLY A 138 -4.82 -5.56 -7.29
C GLY A 138 -5.24 -6.99 -7.52
N ILE A 139 -4.55 -7.94 -6.91
CA ILE A 139 -4.81 -9.38 -7.06
C ILE A 139 -5.53 -9.92 -5.82
N GLY A 140 -6.30 -10.99 -5.98
CA GLY A 140 -7.07 -11.57 -4.88
C GLY A 140 -8.15 -10.62 -4.37
N ALA A 141 -8.21 -10.40 -3.06
CA ALA A 141 -9.19 -9.51 -2.45
C ALA A 141 -8.95 -8.02 -2.77
N SER A 142 -7.70 -7.62 -3.07
CA SER A 142 -7.35 -6.25 -3.46
C SER A 142 -7.96 -5.83 -4.80
N ARG A 143 -8.46 -6.78 -5.60
CA ARG A 143 -9.13 -6.50 -6.88
C ARG A 143 -10.31 -5.55 -6.75
N ALA A 144 -11.06 -5.65 -5.67
CA ALA A 144 -12.22 -4.79 -5.43
C ALA A 144 -11.82 -3.30 -5.31
N ILE A 145 -10.70 -3.04 -4.60
CA ILE A 145 -10.18 -1.68 -4.41
C ILE A 145 -9.59 -1.16 -5.71
N ALA A 146 -8.83 -1.99 -6.42
CA ALA A 146 -8.24 -1.64 -7.72
C ALA A 146 -9.33 -1.30 -8.75
N GLN A 147 -10.41 -2.08 -8.82
CA GLN A 147 -11.56 -1.80 -9.68
C GLN A 147 -12.28 -0.50 -9.29
N PHE A 148 -12.50 -0.28 -7.98
CA PHE A 148 -13.12 0.97 -7.51
C PHE A 148 -12.28 2.19 -7.95
N MET A 149 -10.97 2.17 -7.69
CA MET A 149 -10.09 3.27 -8.11
C MET A 149 -10.06 3.44 -9.63
N PHE A 150 -9.97 2.34 -10.38
CA PHE A 150 -9.98 2.36 -11.85
C PHE A 150 -11.22 3.03 -12.43
N TRP A 151 -12.42 2.64 -11.96
CA TRP A 151 -13.67 3.20 -12.46
C TRP A 151 -13.75 4.71 -12.25
N HIS A 152 -13.31 5.18 -11.10
CA HIS A 152 -13.34 6.60 -10.78
C HIS A 152 -12.25 7.39 -11.52
N ILE A 153 -11.03 6.88 -11.62
CA ILE A 153 -9.94 7.48 -12.42
C ILE A 153 -10.39 7.63 -13.89
N LYS A 154 -11.00 6.58 -14.45
CA LYS A 154 -11.55 6.60 -15.80
C LYS A 154 -12.69 7.62 -15.94
N ARG A 155 -13.58 7.71 -14.95
CA ARG A 155 -14.68 8.69 -14.91
C ARG A 155 -14.17 10.13 -14.85
N LEU A 156 -13.03 10.36 -14.23
CA LEU A 156 -12.36 11.66 -14.19
C LEU A 156 -11.62 12.01 -15.50
N GLY A 157 -11.69 11.15 -16.53
CA GLY A 157 -11.12 11.41 -17.85
C GLY A 157 -9.66 10.95 -18.04
N TYR A 158 -9.08 10.25 -17.07
CA TYR A 158 -7.71 9.75 -17.17
C TYR A 158 -7.65 8.39 -17.89
N SER A 159 -6.70 8.22 -18.80
CA SER A 159 -6.42 6.94 -19.44
C SER A 159 -5.95 5.93 -18.41
N SER A 160 -6.69 4.84 -18.24
CA SER A 160 -6.39 3.85 -17.21
C SER A 160 -6.73 2.43 -17.63
N GLU A 161 -6.06 1.48 -17.02
CA GLU A 161 -6.27 0.03 -17.18
C GLU A 161 -6.25 -0.64 -15.80
N CYS A 162 -7.18 -1.58 -15.58
CA CYS A 162 -7.27 -2.33 -14.35
C CYS A 162 -6.73 -3.75 -14.56
N ILE A 163 -5.81 -4.16 -13.70
CA ILE A 163 -5.22 -5.50 -13.70
C ILE A 163 -5.64 -6.18 -12.39
N ILE A 164 -6.42 -7.25 -12.50
CA ILE A 164 -7.03 -7.93 -11.36
C ILE A 164 -6.63 -9.40 -11.24
N GLU A 165 -5.84 -9.89 -12.19
CA GLU A 165 -5.37 -11.26 -12.23
C GLU A 165 -3.87 -11.31 -12.41
N GLY A 166 -3.26 -12.38 -11.89
CA GLY A 166 -1.83 -12.66 -12.03
C GLY A 166 -1.51 -13.51 -13.26
N GLY A 167 -0.31 -14.06 -13.27
CA GLY A 167 0.14 -15.01 -14.28
C GLY A 167 0.47 -14.35 -15.62
N PHE A 168 0.33 -15.10 -16.72
CA PHE A 168 0.81 -14.70 -18.05
C PHE A 168 0.21 -13.38 -18.52
N GLY A 169 -1.11 -13.18 -18.37
CA GLY A 169 -1.80 -11.96 -18.79
C GLY A 169 -1.30 -10.70 -18.08
N LEU A 170 -0.95 -10.81 -16.80
CA LEU A 170 -0.29 -9.73 -16.06
C LEU A 170 1.05 -9.38 -16.71
N TYR A 171 1.92 -10.38 -16.94
CA TYR A 171 3.25 -10.14 -17.52
C TYR A 171 3.19 -9.57 -18.94
N GLU A 172 2.22 -10.00 -19.72
CA GLU A 172 1.98 -9.44 -21.04
C GLU A 172 1.60 -7.95 -20.97
N THR A 173 0.76 -7.58 -20.01
CA THR A 173 0.35 -6.19 -19.79
C THR A 173 1.51 -5.33 -19.29
N ILE A 174 2.21 -5.75 -18.22
CA ILE A 174 3.30 -4.97 -17.65
C ILE A 174 4.51 -4.87 -18.59
N SER A 175 4.68 -5.83 -19.50
CA SER A 175 5.73 -5.77 -20.53
C SER A 175 5.57 -4.58 -21.48
N LYS A 176 4.36 -4.06 -21.64
CA LYS A 176 4.01 -2.94 -22.52
C LYS A 176 4.11 -1.57 -21.83
N ILE A 177 4.24 -1.53 -20.50
CA ILE A 177 4.32 -0.29 -19.72
C ILE A 177 5.56 0.51 -20.10
N LYS A 178 5.40 1.84 -20.25
CA LYS A 178 6.41 2.79 -20.66
C LYS A 178 6.82 3.71 -19.51
N LYS A 179 7.95 4.40 -19.67
CA LYS A 179 8.52 5.30 -18.66
C LYS A 179 7.57 6.42 -18.20
N GLU A 180 6.73 6.93 -19.11
CA GLU A 180 5.78 8.03 -18.81
C GLU A 180 4.46 7.54 -18.25
N GLU A 181 4.37 6.27 -17.89
CA GLU A 181 3.16 5.66 -17.34
C GLU A 181 3.33 5.35 -15.87
N LEU A 182 2.22 5.17 -15.17
CA LEU A 182 2.16 4.99 -13.72
C LEU A 182 1.55 3.63 -13.38
N LEU A 183 2.20 2.90 -12.48
CA LEU A 183 1.58 1.76 -11.80
C LEU A 183 1.11 2.17 -10.41
N ILE A 184 -0.14 1.91 -10.08
CA ILE A 184 -0.71 1.96 -8.73
C ILE A 184 -1.01 0.53 -8.31
N LEU A 185 -0.34 0.04 -7.26
CA LEU A 185 -0.46 -1.33 -6.78
C LEU A 185 -1.09 -1.36 -5.39
N PHE A 186 -2.19 -2.08 -5.25
CA PHE A 186 -2.80 -2.44 -3.97
C PHE A 186 -2.34 -3.85 -3.58
N ALA A 187 -1.38 -3.94 -2.67
CA ALA A 187 -0.81 -5.20 -2.22
C ALA A 187 -0.76 -5.27 -0.69
N PHE A 188 -1.43 -6.24 -0.14
CA PHE A 188 -1.50 -6.47 1.31
C PHE A 188 -0.93 -7.86 1.65
N PRO A 189 -0.38 -8.05 2.85
CA PRO A 189 0.11 -9.38 3.25
C PRO A 189 -0.99 -10.47 3.15
N LYS A 190 -0.74 -11.67 2.59
CA LYS A 190 0.56 -12.21 2.10
C LYS A 190 0.79 -11.81 0.63
N PHE A 191 1.94 -11.23 0.37
CA PHE A 191 2.31 -10.76 -0.96
C PHE A 191 2.55 -11.92 -1.94
N LEU A 192 2.17 -11.70 -3.21
CA LEU A 192 2.36 -12.64 -4.29
C LEU A 192 3.68 -12.37 -5.02
N ASN A 193 4.30 -13.41 -5.56
CA ASN A 193 5.48 -13.26 -6.42
C ASN A 193 5.21 -12.36 -7.64
N ASP A 194 4.00 -12.41 -8.17
CA ASP A 194 3.56 -11.59 -9.29
C ASP A 194 3.60 -10.10 -8.97
N GLU A 195 3.20 -9.70 -7.77
CA GLU A 195 3.24 -8.31 -7.30
C GLU A 195 4.69 -7.82 -7.17
N ILE A 196 5.56 -8.63 -6.56
CA ILE A 196 6.98 -8.34 -6.38
C ILE A 196 7.70 -8.22 -7.74
N ASN A 197 7.49 -9.20 -8.63
CA ASN A 197 8.11 -9.22 -9.93
C ASN A 197 7.61 -8.06 -10.82
N THR A 198 6.33 -7.70 -10.71
CA THR A 198 5.80 -6.52 -11.40
C THR A 198 6.57 -5.27 -11.02
N LEU A 199 6.79 -5.01 -9.73
CA LEU A 199 7.56 -3.83 -9.30
C LEU A 199 9.01 -3.86 -9.78
N LYS A 200 9.65 -5.03 -9.85
CA LYS A 200 11.01 -5.17 -10.44
C LYS A 200 11.01 -4.77 -11.91
N VAL A 201 10.06 -5.26 -12.70
CA VAL A 201 9.91 -4.90 -14.12
C VAL A 201 9.64 -3.40 -14.30
N ILE A 202 8.74 -2.82 -13.51
CA ILE A 202 8.43 -1.38 -13.55
C ILE A 202 9.69 -0.54 -13.28
N LYS A 203 10.50 -0.95 -12.31
CA LYS A 203 11.76 -0.29 -11.98
C LYS A 203 12.79 -0.37 -13.12
N GLU A 204 12.93 -1.51 -13.77
CA GLU A 204 13.79 -1.70 -14.94
C GLU A 204 13.36 -0.80 -16.12
N LYS A 205 12.05 -0.65 -16.32
CA LYS A 205 11.44 0.21 -17.34
C LYS A 205 11.53 1.71 -16.99
N ARG A 206 11.96 2.05 -15.77
CA ARG A 206 12.01 3.43 -15.24
C ARG A 206 10.63 4.12 -15.24
N ALA A 207 9.56 3.35 -15.23
CA ALA A 207 8.21 3.83 -14.97
C ALA A 207 8.03 4.12 -13.49
N LYS A 208 7.02 4.90 -13.12
CA LYS A 208 6.74 5.21 -11.73
C LYS A 208 5.79 4.20 -11.12
N SER A 209 6.01 3.90 -9.83
CA SER A 209 5.16 3.01 -9.06
C SER A 209 4.73 3.62 -7.74
N VAL A 210 3.45 3.43 -7.42
CA VAL A 210 2.85 3.77 -6.13
C VAL A 210 2.30 2.50 -5.53
N VAL A 211 2.71 2.20 -4.31
CA VAL A 211 2.29 1.00 -3.58
C VAL A 211 1.42 1.40 -2.41
N ILE A 212 0.25 0.79 -2.32
CA ILE A 212 -0.67 0.91 -1.18
C ILE A 212 -0.64 -0.44 -0.45
N THR A 213 -0.18 -0.42 0.80
CA THR A 213 0.04 -1.64 1.60
C THR A 213 -0.16 -1.35 3.09
N SER A 214 -0.30 -2.40 3.91
CA SER A 214 -0.37 -2.24 5.37
C SER A 214 1.00 -2.30 6.05
N SER A 215 2.04 -2.78 5.37
CA SER A 215 3.40 -2.91 5.92
C SER A 215 4.40 -2.03 5.21
N LEU A 216 5.22 -1.29 5.95
CA LEU A 216 6.33 -0.50 5.41
C LEU A 216 7.64 -1.29 5.33
N PHE A 217 7.76 -2.40 6.06
CA PHE A 217 8.96 -3.23 6.14
C PHE A 217 8.80 -4.54 5.36
N SER A 218 8.26 -4.45 4.15
CA SER A 218 8.09 -5.57 3.23
C SER A 218 8.88 -5.37 1.94
N GLU A 219 9.19 -6.45 1.21
CA GLU A 219 9.88 -6.36 -0.09
C GLU A 219 9.14 -5.43 -1.07
N ILE A 220 7.82 -5.49 -1.08
CA ILE A 220 6.95 -4.62 -1.91
C ILE A 220 7.18 -3.14 -1.58
N SER A 221 7.25 -2.80 -0.30
CA SER A 221 7.45 -1.41 0.13
C SER A 221 8.83 -0.85 -0.26
N PHE A 222 9.86 -1.71 -0.32
CA PHE A 222 11.20 -1.30 -0.76
C PHE A 222 11.34 -1.15 -2.28
N LEU A 223 10.43 -1.74 -3.05
CA LEU A 223 10.45 -1.67 -4.50
C LEU A 223 9.67 -0.48 -5.06
N GLY A 224 8.63 -0.01 -4.34
CA GLY A 224 7.80 1.12 -4.77
C GLY A 224 8.52 2.47 -4.71
N ASP A 225 8.28 3.36 -5.68
CA ASP A 225 8.78 4.75 -5.65
C ASP A 225 8.07 5.58 -4.57
N ILE A 226 6.76 5.41 -4.44
CA ILE A 226 5.92 6.00 -3.39
C ILE A 226 5.17 4.87 -2.70
N VAL A 227 5.14 4.89 -1.36
CA VAL A 227 4.48 3.88 -0.57
C VAL A 227 3.54 4.53 0.44
N PHE A 228 2.28 4.14 0.42
CA PHE A 228 1.30 4.51 1.42
C PHE A 228 1.04 3.33 2.35
N ARG A 229 1.17 3.58 3.66
CA ARG A 229 0.70 2.61 4.65
C ARG A 229 -0.78 2.85 4.91
N VAL A 230 -1.56 1.82 4.68
CA VAL A 230 -3.00 1.83 4.89
C VAL A 230 -3.38 0.62 5.74
N PRO A 231 -3.84 0.81 6.97
CA PRO A 231 -4.15 -0.29 7.88
C PRO A 231 -5.36 -1.08 7.41
N ILE A 232 -5.28 -2.41 7.58
CA ILE A 232 -6.33 -3.37 7.18
C ILE A 232 -6.69 -4.34 8.31
N GLN A 233 -6.28 -4.03 9.53
CA GLN A 233 -6.44 -4.96 10.67
C GLN A 233 -7.91 -5.22 10.95
N ASN A 234 -8.23 -6.48 11.24
CA ASN A 234 -9.54 -6.87 11.72
C ASN A 234 -9.41 -8.04 12.69
N ASN A 235 -10.30 -8.09 13.67
CA ASN A 235 -10.39 -9.21 14.61
C ASN A 235 -11.20 -10.39 14.03
N ALA A 236 -11.79 -10.21 12.85
CA ALA A 236 -12.58 -11.21 12.15
C ALA A 236 -11.75 -12.04 11.16
N PHE A 237 -12.43 -12.89 10.41
CA PHE A 237 -11.88 -13.74 9.35
C PHE A 237 -11.21 -12.94 8.22
N LEU A 238 -11.85 -11.84 7.79
CA LEU A 238 -11.38 -11.03 6.67
C LEU A 238 -10.50 -9.86 7.14
N ASN A 239 -9.60 -9.40 6.27
CA ASN A 239 -9.00 -8.07 6.43
C ASN A 239 -10.06 -7.00 6.19
N SER A 240 -9.97 -5.86 6.90
CA SER A 240 -10.80 -4.71 6.60
C SER A 240 -10.26 -3.93 5.41
N TYR A 241 -11.11 -3.66 4.44
CA TYR A 241 -10.78 -2.78 3.32
C TYR A 241 -11.46 -1.40 3.41
N MET A 242 -11.99 -1.03 4.57
CA MET A 242 -12.59 0.30 4.76
C MET A 242 -11.58 1.41 4.53
N VAL A 243 -10.41 1.35 5.19
CA VAL A 243 -9.39 2.40 5.04
C VAL A 243 -8.74 2.41 3.66
N PRO A 244 -8.43 1.27 3.01
CA PRO A 244 -8.06 1.26 1.59
C PRO A 244 -9.07 1.95 0.65
N MET A 245 -10.37 1.77 0.89
CA MET A 245 -11.41 2.45 0.11
C MET A 245 -11.45 3.95 0.43
N GLU A 246 -11.30 4.33 1.71
CA GLU A 246 -11.23 5.73 2.13
C GLU A 246 -9.98 6.44 1.57
N PHE A 247 -8.84 5.75 1.50
CA PHE A 247 -7.66 6.25 0.78
C PHE A 247 -7.99 6.58 -0.68
N CYS A 248 -8.72 5.71 -1.36
CA CYS A 248 -9.16 5.98 -2.73
C CYS A 248 -10.09 7.21 -2.79
N ASN A 249 -11.06 7.34 -1.87
CA ASN A 249 -11.95 8.50 -1.81
C ASN A 249 -11.18 9.81 -1.64
N ILE A 250 -10.19 9.84 -0.74
CA ILE A 250 -9.35 11.02 -0.51
C ILE A 250 -8.59 11.40 -1.78
N VAL A 251 -7.90 10.43 -2.42
CA VAL A 251 -7.12 10.68 -3.64
C VAL A 251 -8.02 11.16 -4.79
N LEU A 252 -9.16 10.50 -5.01
CA LEU A 252 -10.09 10.80 -6.10
C LEU A 252 -10.78 12.15 -5.90
N THR A 253 -11.21 12.46 -4.67
CA THR A 253 -11.82 13.75 -4.35
C THR A 253 -10.82 14.88 -4.49
N SER A 254 -9.60 14.71 -3.98
CA SER A 254 -8.54 15.72 -4.13
C SER A 254 -8.15 15.94 -5.59
N LEU A 255 -8.08 14.86 -6.39
CA LEU A 255 -7.84 14.95 -7.84
C LEU A 255 -8.97 15.69 -8.56
N PHE A 256 -10.23 15.42 -8.20
CA PHE A 256 -11.40 16.11 -8.74
C PHE A 256 -11.39 17.59 -8.39
N GLU A 257 -11.24 17.95 -7.11
CA GLU A 257 -11.23 19.35 -6.66
C GLU A 257 -10.15 20.19 -7.35
N LYS A 258 -8.98 19.60 -7.54
CA LYS A 258 -7.87 20.27 -8.22
C LYS A 258 -8.13 20.50 -9.72
N ASN A 259 -8.94 19.67 -10.37
CA ASN A 259 -9.18 19.67 -11.80
C ASN A 259 -10.65 19.86 -12.18
N LYS A 260 -11.48 20.33 -11.25
CA LYS A 260 -12.94 20.34 -11.38
C LYS A 260 -13.46 21.03 -12.64
N ASP A 261 -12.89 22.17 -13.01
CA ASP A 261 -13.37 22.95 -14.17
C ASP A 261 -13.15 22.15 -15.48
N LYS A 262 -11.96 21.55 -15.63
CA LYS A 262 -11.63 20.70 -16.79
C LYS A 262 -12.51 19.46 -16.85
N ILE A 263 -12.67 18.78 -15.73
CA ILE A 263 -13.47 17.55 -15.62
C ILE A 263 -14.94 17.86 -15.89
N TYR A 264 -15.44 18.97 -15.38
CA TYR A 264 -16.82 19.38 -15.58
C TYR A 264 -17.13 19.70 -17.05
N GLU A 265 -16.23 20.39 -17.74
CA GLU A 265 -16.36 20.64 -19.19
C GLU A 265 -16.34 19.35 -20.01
N GLU A 266 -15.53 18.38 -19.65
CA GLU A 266 -15.53 17.06 -20.29
C GLU A 266 -16.83 16.29 -20.05
N TRP A 267 -17.36 16.34 -18.82
CA TRP A 267 -18.63 15.71 -18.50
C TRP A 267 -19.82 16.34 -19.25
N LYS A 268 -19.81 17.66 -19.44
CA LYS A 268 -20.83 18.37 -20.25
C LYS A 268 -20.84 17.87 -21.69
N LYS A 269 -19.67 17.70 -22.30
CA LYS A 269 -19.56 17.18 -23.69
C LYS A 269 -20.13 15.77 -23.82
N ASN A 270 -20.05 14.96 -22.78
CA ASN A 270 -20.53 13.58 -22.74
C ASN A 270 -21.98 13.42 -22.26
N ASN A 271 -22.69 14.52 -21.97
CA ASN A 271 -24.06 14.47 -21.43
C ASN A 271 -25.08 13.78 -22.34
N ASN A 272 -24.84 13.71 -23.64
CA ASN A 272 -25.70 12.98 -24.56
C ASN A 272 -25.74 11.47 -24.31
N ILE A 273 -24.67 10.89 -23.72
CA ILE A 273 -24.61 9.47 -23.38
C ILE A 273 -25.50 9.16 -22.16
N LYS A 274 -25.62 10.10 -21.22
CA LYS A 274 -26.46 9.90 -20.02
C LYS A 274 -27.93 9.66 -20.34
N LYS A 275 -28.45 10.25 -21.43
CA LYS A 275 -29.84 10.04 -21.87
C LYS A 275 -30.15 8.58 -22.23
N PHE A 276 -29.13 7.78 -22.56
CA PHE A 276 -29.30 6.37 -22.89
C PHE A 276 -29.09 5.43 -21.70
N LEU A 277 -28.47 5.90 -20.62
CA LEU A 277 -28.08 5.07 -19.48
C LEU A 277 -29.02 5.16 -18.30
N PHE A 278 -29.77 6.24 -18.17
CA PHE A 278 -30.69 6.45 -17.06
C PHE A 278 -32.13 6.51 -17.54
N VAL A 279 -33.01 5.86 -16.79
CA VAL A 279 -34.45 5.99 -16.98
C VAL A 279 -34.79 7.48 -16.79
N GLN A 280 -35.40 8.11 -17.79
CA GLN A 280 -35.92 9.48 -17.62
C GLN A 280 -37.06 9.41 -16.61
N GLU A 281 -36.82 9.97 -15.44
CA GLU A 281 -37.95 10.28 -14.53
C GLU A 281 -38.78 11.35 -15.22
N ASN A 282 -40.04 11.00 -15.52
CA ASN A 282 -41.07 11.90 -16.07
C ASN A 282 -41.47 12.95 -15.04
#